data_aba684abf300bb9fdbe94b81895d1b14
#
_entry.id   aba684abf300bb9fdbe94b81895d1b14
#
_cell.length_a   1.000
_cell.length_b   1.000
_cell.length_c   1.000
_cell.angle_alpha   90.00
_cell.angle_beta   90.00
_cell.angle_gamma   90.00
#
_symmetry.space_group_name_H-M   'P 1'
#
loop_
_entity.id
_entity.type
_entity.pdbx_description
1 polymer ?
#
loop_
_entity_poly.entity_id
_entity_poly.type
_entity_poly.pdbx_seq_one_letter_code
_entity_poly.pdbx_strand_id
1 'polypeptide(L)'
;MKKPSARLAILLGVATLGVTTALSTSAFVAPPPTSTDPGPFSAQAPESAFTSAADATGAVACARPAPSNTVSTTLHCYTPDQLRAFYGLGPLASSTDGLGQTIVLVDAYGSPTAEADLALFARTFHGPTPNFEAVFPLGSPDYRNPTGNGIAQSGPNSADGWAGEANLDVQWAYAMAPSAHIVLLATPPAETQGVQGLPNLMKAIDWAVGEYPSGTVFSMSFGTDEQSFGSQSAARTQFTKFDATFQRGLAKGDTFFSSAGDSGSTGVVRSHLATTVGASPEVSYPNVSPYVTSVGGTQVQSGWTWNPTEDQPFLSTGARNPKYWAWTQSGSTEPVWNESWASIATGGGLSTVYPRPSFQNGVESIVGSHRGVPDVAWNAAVNGGVLVFHSYFPTLEGRPTWSVFGGTSASSPQVAAVTAIANQARASANKAPIGNLNQVIYSSSIDKAAAFSDVVPQIYGTTPSGVLQNNRIWDVGPGGFVIPDPVSGYPTTTGYDLTTGWGSPKAPGYITQLVGAK
;
A
#
# COMPACT_ATOMS: atom_id res chain seq x y z
N MET A 1 -52.74 46.88 17.50
CA MET A 1 -51.89 47.11 16.33
C MET A 1 -50.45 46.78 16.77
N LYS A 2 -49.94 45.60 16.51
CA LYS A 2 -48.58 45.23 16.76
C LYS A 2 -47.99 44.77 15.42
N LYS A 3 -46.89 45.39 14.98
CA LYS A 3 -46.14 45.03 13.77
C LYS A 3 -45.40 43.70 14.00
N PRO A 4 -45.33 42.81 13.01
CA PRO A 4 -44.48 41.65 13.03
C PRO A 4 -43.04 42.01 12.61
N SER A 5 -42.07 41.55 13.36
CA SER A 5 -40.64 41.61 13.05
C SER A 5 -40.27 40.58 11.98
N ALA A 6 -39.67 41.05 10.92
CA ALA A 6 -39.09 40.20 9.87
C ALA A 6 -37.86 39.46 10.43
N ARG A 7 -37.88 38.14 10.49
CA ARG A 7 -36.70 37.31 10.68
C ARG A 7 -36.06 37.04 9.30
N LEU A 8 -34.84 37.47 9.18
CA LEU A 8 -33.96 37.19 8.06
C LEU A 8 -33.59 35.70 8.10
N ALA A 9 -34.11 34.93 7.16
CA ALA A 9 -33.70 33.53 6.97
C ALA A 9 -32.46 33.52 6.08
N ILE A 10 -31.32 33.18 6.69
CA ILE A 10 -30.10 32.87 5.97
C ILE A 10 -30.27 31.44 5.43
N LEU A 11 -30.48 31.30 4.12
CA LEU A 11 -30.37 30.02 3.44
C LEU A 11 -28.89 29.61 3.40
N LEU A 12 -28.50 28.74 4.32
CA LEU A 12 -27.30 27.95 4.14
C LEU A 12 -27.66 26.82 3.15
N GLY A 13 -27.11 26.92 1.96
CA GLY A 13 -27.14 25.81 1.00
C GLY A 13 -26.35 24.63 1.56
N VAL A 14 -27.05 23.62 2.02
CA VAL A 14 -26.45 22.35 2.39
C VAL A 14 -26.15 21.61 1.11
N ALA A 15 -24.89 21.64 0.68
CA ALA A 15 -24.42 20.67 -0.29
C ALA A 15 -24.42 19.30 0.39
N THR A 16 -25.33 18.44 -0.01
CA THR A 16 -25.34 17.04 0.40
C THR A 16 -24.16 16.32 -0.23
N LEU A 17 -23.00 16.33 0.46
CA LEU A 17 -21.95 15.37 0.18
C LEU A 17 -22.42 14.03 0.72
N GLY A 18 -22.66 13.10 -0.20
CA GLY A 18 -22.98 11.72 0.17
C GLY A 18 -21.88 11.13 1.05
N VAL A 19 -22.28 10.41 2.08
CA VAL A 19 -21.39 9.64 2.94
C VAL A 19 -20.83 8.49 2.12
N THR A 20 -19.65 8.68 1.54
CA THR A 20 -18.90 7.59 0.92
C THR A 20 -17.91 7.07 1.97
N THR A 21 -18.20 5.90 2.52
CA THR A 21 -17.19 5.13 3.25
C THR A 21 -16.12 4.73 2.26
N ALA A 22 -14.94 5.32 2.39
CA ALA A 22 -13.87 5.08 1.43
C ALA A 22 -13.26 3.71 1.62
N LEU A 23 -12.92 3.11 0.50
CA LEU A 23 -11.86 2.14 0.42
C LEU A 23 -10.57 2.85 0.82
N SER A 24 -10.02 2.48 1.96
CA SER A 24 -8.89 3.17 2.58
C SER A 24 -7.57 2.56 2.13
N THR A 25 -7.31 2.57 0.84
CA THR A 25 -5.97 2.24 0.36
C THR A 25 -5.80 2.77 -1.05
N SER A 26 -5.75 4.05 -1.19
CA SER A 26 -5.08 4.61 -2.34
C SER A 26 -3.60 4.60 -2.06
N ALA A 27 -2.79 4.23 -3.02
CA ALA A 27 -1.38 4.60 -2.96
C ALA A 27 -1.34 6.09 -2.64
N PHE A 28 -0.79 6.40 -1.50
CA PHE A 28 -0.84 7.76 -1.02
C PHE A 28 0.06 8.61 -1.90
N VAL A 29 -0.57 9.31 -2.85
CA VAL A 29 -0.01 10.57 -3.33
C VAL A 29 -0.39 11.57 -2.26
N ALA A 30 0.55 12.00 -1.43
CA ALA A 30 0.24 12.94 -0.38
C ALA A 30 -0.45 14.17 -0.97
N PRO A 31 -1.49 14.69 -0.31
CA PRO A 31 -2.20 15.85 -0.80
C PRO A 31 -1.21 17.01 -1.00
N PRO A 32 -1.38 17.79 -2.06
CA PRO A 32 -0.54 18.97 -2.25
C PRO A 32 -0.72 19.88 -1.02
N PRO A 33 0.35 20.40 -0.45
CA PRO A 33 0.24 21.39 0.59
C PRO A 33 -0.56 22.59 0.05
N THR A 34 -1.42 23.14 0.89
CA THR A 34 -2.27 24.31 0.56
C THR A 34 -1.47 25.60 0.36
N SER A 35 -0.16 25.55 0.39
CA SER A 35 0.73 26.65 0.05
C SER A 35 1.16 26.57 -1.41
N THR A 36 1.50 27.72 -2.00
CA THR A 36 2.03 27.88 -3.36
C THR A 36 3.37 27.15 -3.60
N ASP A 37 3.84 26.39 -2.62
CA ASP A 37 4.96 25.48 -2.77
C ASP A 37 4.43 24.20 -3.42
N PRO A 38 4.83 23.88 -4.65
CA PRO A 38 4.44 22.63 -5.28
C PRO A 38 5.02 21.48 -4.45
N GLY A 39 4.15 20.74 -3.79
CA GLY A 39 4.47 19.73 -2.78
C GLY A 39 5.56 18.72 -3.17
N PRO A 40 6.08 18.01 -2.17
CA PRO A 40 7.25 17.15 -2.29
C PRO A 40 7.09 15.92 -3.20
N PHE A 41 5.93 15.72 -3.83
CA PHE A 41 5.49 14.41 -4.33
C PHE A 41 5.52 14.21 -5.83
N SER A 42 5.74 15.23 -6.62
CA SER A 42 5.96 15.09 -8.05
C SER A 42 7.39 15.49 -8.38
N ALA A 43 8.33 14.57 -8.22
CA ALA A 43 9.63 14.73 -8.82
C ALA A 43 9.53 14.28 -10.28
N GLN A 44 9.68 15.19 -11.23
CA GLN A 44 10.10 14.76 -12.56
C GLN A 44 11.53 14.25 -12.39
N ALA A 45 11.69 12.94 -12.35
CA ALA A 45 13.01 12.36 -12.47
C ALA A 45 13.46 12.60 -13.91
N PRO A 46 14.59 13.26 -14.15
CA PRO A 46 15.10 13.41 -15.51
C PRO A 46 15.41 12.01 -16.07
N GLU A 47 15.06 11.75 -17.32
CA GLU A 47 15.37 10.48 -18.02
C GLU A 47 16.85 10.05 -17.84
N SER A 48 17.76 11.00 -17.68
CA SER A 48 19.18 10.79 -17.43
C SER A 48 19.51 10.21 -16.04
N ALA A 49 18.59 10.24 -15.06
CA ALA A 49 18.83 9.67 -13.74
C ALA A 49 18.79 8.13 -13.71
N PHE A 50 18.34 7.50 -14.78
CA PHE A 50 18.08 6.06 -14.85
C PHE A 50 19.09 5.28 -15.70
N THR A 51 20.08 5.93 -16.27
CA THR A 51 20.93 5.33 -17.32
C THR A 51 22.26 4.76 -16.86
N SER A 52 22.62 4.84 -15.56
CA SER A 52 23.88 4.26 -15.09
C SER A 52 23.68 3.03 -14.23
N ALA A 53 24.23 1.91 -14.67
CA ALA A 53 24.34 0.67 -13.86
C ALA A 53 25.19 0.86 -12.59
N ALA A 54 25.81 2.01 -12.39
CA ALA A 54 26.62 2.37 -11.23
C ALA A 54 25.77 2.73 -9.99
N ASP A 55 24.48 3.01 -10.16
CA ASP A 55 23.60 3.46 -9.07
C ASP A 55 22.84 2.33 -8.36
N ALA A 56 23.20 1.07 -8.65
CA ALA A 56 22.56 -0.10 -8.06
C ALA A 56 22.71 -0.23 -6.52
N THR A 57 23.40 0.69 -5.87
CA THR A 57 23.70 0.61 -4.43
C THR A 57 23.17 1.79 -3.59
N GLY A 58 22.51 2.77 -4.20
CA GLY A 58 22.04 3.95 -3.47
C GLY A 58 20.63 4.39 -3.90
N ALA A 59 19.89 5.01 -2.99
CA ALA A 59 18.63 5.67 -3.32
C ALA A 59 18.91 6.80 -4.33
N VAL A 60 18.18 6.84 -5.43
CA VAL A 60 18.18 8.02 -6.30
C VAL A 60 17.56 9.14 -5.49
N ALA A 61 18.29 10.24 -5.33
CA ALA A 61 17.69 11.42 -4.75
C ALA A 61 16.62 11.93 -5.70
N CYS A 62 15.36 11.78 -5.34
CA CYS A 62 14.23 12.33 -6.05
C CYS A 62 14.18 13.84 -5.78
N ALA A 63 15.28 14.52 -6.16
CA ALA A 63 15.47 15.92 -5.91
C ALA A 63 14.55 16.72 -6.82
N ARG A 64 13.66 17.47 -6.22
CA ARG A 64 13.11 18.64 -6.84
C ARG A 64 14.07 19.79 -6.62
N PRO A 65 14.44 20.59 -7.65
CA PRO A 65 15.13 21.83 -7.39
C PRO A 65 14.24 22.70 -6.50
N ALA A 66 14.70 22.96 -5.28
CA ALA A 66 14.01 23.88 -4.39
C ALA A 66 13.99 25.29 -5.02
N PRO A 67 12.89 26.04 -4.87
CA PRO A 67 12.97 27.49 -5.03
C PRO A 67 14.05 28.03 -4.08
N SER A 68 14.77 29.03 -4.51
CA SER A 68 16.05 29.51 -4.00
C SER A 68 16.17 29.89 -2.51
N ASN A 69 15.22 29.58 -1.65
CA ASN A 69 15.23 29.92 -0.22
C ASN A 69 14.67 28.86 0.73
N THR A 70 14.43 27.64 0.26
CA THR A 70 13.89 26.56 1.12
C THR A 70 14.92 25.45 1.26
N VAL A 71 14.98 24.86 2.44
CA VAL A 71 15.78 23.65 2.70
C VAL A 71 15.36 22.61 1.66
N SER A 72 16.34 22.14 0.87
CA SER A 72 16.10 21.12 -0.16
C SER A 72 15.50 19.89 0.49
N THR A 73 14.24 19.61 0.18
CA THR A 73 13.60 18.37 0.59
C THR A 73 13.83 17.34 -0.47
N THR A 74 14.91 16.66 -0.33
CA THR A 74 15.17 15.47 -1.09
C THR A 74 14.33 14.34 -0.51
N LEU A 75 13.30 13.90 -1.22
CA LEU A 75 12.71 12.60 -0.97
C LEU A 75 13.60 11.56 -1.64
N HIS A 76 13.87 10.48 -0.92
CA HIS A 76 14.54 9.34 -1.49
C HIS A 76 13.50 8.50 -2.25
N CYS A 77 13.92 7.86 -3.31
CA CYS A 77 13.10 6.92 -4.07
C CYS A 77 13.96 5.81 -4.66
N TYR A 78 13.32 4.73 -5.06
CA TYR A 78 14.00 3.55 -5.57
C TYR A 78 13.55 3.18 -6.97
N THR A 79 14.52 2.72 -7.75
CA THR A 79 14.30 2.00 -9.00
C THR A 79 14.02 0.51 -8.74
N PRO A 80 13.47 -0.23 -9.71
CA PRO A 80 13.30 -1.69 -9.60
C PRO A 80 14.58 -2.42 -9.17
N ASP A 81 15.71 -2.14 -9.80
CA ASP A 81 16.97 -2.81 -9.50
C ASP A 81 17.47 -2.56 -8.08
N GLN A 82 17.26 -1.34 -7.56
CA GLN A 82 17.65 -0.98 -6.20
C GLN A 82 16.85 -1.76 -5.15
N LEU A 83 15.52 -1.84 -5.29
CA LEU A 83 14.69 -2.62 -4.37
C LEU A 83 14.89 -4.13 -4.52
N ARG A 84 15.02 -4.62 -5.76
CA ARG A 84 15.39 -6.03 -6.00
C ARG A 84 16.70 -6.39 -5.31
N ALA A 85 17.71 -5.53 -5.42
CA ALA A 85 19.00 -5.72 -4.76
C ALA A 85 18.87 -5.68 -3.22
N PHE A 86 18.13 -4.72 -2.68
CA PHE A 86 17.92 -4.60 -1.23
C PHE A 86 17.28 -5.86 -0.64
N TYR A 87 16.25 -6.40 -1.27
CA TYR A 87 15.55 -7.59 -0.82
C TYR A 87 16.21 -8.91 -1.27
N GLY A 88 17.33 -8.83 -1.96
CA GLY A 88 18.13 -10.00 -2.33
C GLY A 88 17.63 -10.76 -3.55
N LEU A 89 16.73 -10.20 -4.37
CA LEU A 89 16.35 -10.81 -5.65
C LEU A 89 17.48 -10.77 -6.68
N GLY A 90 18.40 -9.82 -6.52
CA GLY A 90 19.52 -9.65 -7.43
C GLY A 90 19.10 -9.23 -8.86
N PRO A 91 20.03 -9.29 -9.81
CA PRO A 91 19.73 -9.06 -11.22
C PRO A 91 18.68 -10.05 -11.75
N LEU A 92 17.97 -9.66 -12.79
CA LEU A 92 16.99 -10.52 -13.42
C LEU A 92 17.64 -11.82 -13.94
N ALA A 93 17.08 -12.94 -13.52
CA ALA A 93 17.48 -14.26 -13.99
C ALA A 93 16.20 -15.07 -14.27
N SER A 94 16.22 -15.92 -15.29
CA SER A 94 15.06 -16.71 -15.71
C SER A 94 14.49 -17.66 -14.65
N SER A 95 15.19 -17.86 -13.55
CA SER A 95 14.72 -18.62 -12.38
C SER A 95 14.05 -17.77 -11.32
N THR A 96 14.09 -16.43 -11.44
CA THR A 96 13.58 -15.47 -10.45
C THR A 96 12.86 -14.28 -11.10
N ASP A 97 12.17 -14.54 -12.20
CA ASP A 97 11.50 -13.52 -13.00
C ASP A 97 9.98 -13.71 -13.09
N GLY A 98 9.43 -14.76 -12.47
CA GLY A 98 8.01 -15.06 -12.47
C GLY A 98 7.49 -15.78 -13.71
N LEU A 99 8.37 -16.29 -14.57
CA LEU A 99 7.96 -16.97 -15.80
C LEU A 99 6.95 -18.10 -15.53
N GLY A 100 5.86 -18.10 -16.29
CA GLY A 100 4.77 -19.07 -16.17
C GLY A 100 3.82 -18.83 -14.99
N GLN A 101 3.99 -17.71 -14.27
CA GLN A 101 3.07 -17.33 -13.19
C GLN A 101 2.10 -16.25 -13.67
N THR A 102 0.92 -16.19 -13.03
CA THR A 102 -0.08 -15.13 -13.25
C THR A 102 -0.25 -14.33 -11.96
N ILE A 103 -0.20 -13.00 -12.07
CA ILE A 103 -0.41 -12.07 -10.98
C ILE A 103 -1.59 -11.17 -11.36
N VAL A 104 -2.65 -11.20 -10.55
CA VAL A 104 -3.86 -10.41 -10.75
C VAL A 104 -3.86 -9.25 -9.75
N LEU A 105 -3.79 -8.02 -10.26
CA LEU A 105 -3.87 -6.78 -9.51
C LEU A 105 -5.33 -6.31 -9.56
N VAL A 106 -5.97 -6.19 -8.41
CA VAL A 106 -7.40 -5.89 -8.32
C VAL A 106 -7.61 -4.44 -7.92
N ASP A 107 -8.21 -3.66 -8.82
CA ASP A 107 -8.43 -2.24 -8.62
C ASP A 107 -9.87 -1.82 -8.94
N ALA A 108 -10.31 -0.74 -8.29
CA ALA A 108 -11.47 -0.02 -8.77
C ALA A 108 -11.06 0.91 -9.90
N TYR A 109 -11.94 1.14 -10.87
CA TYR A 109 -11.74 2.03 -12.00
C TYR A 109 -10.61 1.61 -12.97
N GLY A 110 -9.39 1.30 -12.48
CA GLY A 110 -8.21 1.03 -13.31
C GLY A 110 -7.65 2.28 -14.01
N SER A 111 -6.82 2.07 -15.04
CA SER A 111 -6.22 3.15 -15.83
C SER A 111 -6.33 2.86 -17.33
N PRO A 112 -6.80 3.82 -18.15
CA PRO A 112 -6.86 3.64 -19.60
C PRO A 112 -5.48 3.65 -20.27
N THR A 113 -4.44 4.06 -19.55
CA THR A 113 -3.06 4.15 -20.03
C THR A 113 -2.15 3.09 -19.45
N ALA A 114 -2.65 2.18 -18.58
CA ALA A 114 -1.84 1.21 -17.84
C ALA A 114 -0.88 0.41 -18.73
N GLU A 115 -1.33 -0.08 -19.90
CA GLU A 115 -0.50 -0.84 -20.83
C GLU A 115 0.66 0.00 -21.40
N ALA A 116 0.35 1.22 -21.84
CA ALA A 116 1.34 2.13 -22.42
C ALA A 116 2.33 2.62 -21.36
N ASP A 117 1.84 2.92 -20.17
CA ASP A 117 2.64 3.39 -19.02
C ASP A 117 3.56 2.27 -18.52
N LEU A 118 3.06 1.04 -18.40
CA LEU A 118 3.86 -0.13 -18.06
C LEU A 118 4.93 -0.42 -19.12
N ALA A 119 4.59 -0.30 -20.40
CA ALA A 119 5.55 -0.48 -21.48
C ALA A 119 6.66 0.58 -21.45
N LEU A 120 6.34 1.84 -21.08
CA LEU A 120 7.36 2.86 -20.88
C LEU A 120 8.23 2.57 -19.65
N PHE A 121 7.60 2.22 -18.53
CA PHE A 121 8.29 1.81 -17.31
C PHE A 121 9.29 0.66 -17.60
N ALA A 122 8.84 -0.38 -18.27
CA ALA A 122 9.70 -1.51 -18.63
C ALA A 122 10.91 -1.08 -19.47
N ARG A 123 10.70 -0.26 -20.50
CA ARG A 123 11.81 0.26 -21.33
C ARG A 123 12.77 1.13 -20.54
N THR A 124 12.26 1.99 -19.65
CA THR A 124 13.07 2.89 -18.85
C THR A 124 14.03 2.13 -17.93
N PHE A 125 13.55 1.04 -17.35
CA PHE A 125 14.35 0.20 -16.45
C PHE A 125 14.94 -1.05 -17.13
N HIS A 126 15.02 -1.06 -18.46
CA HIS A 126 15.64 -2.13 -19.25
C HIS A 126 15.08 -3.53 -19.00
N GLY A 127 13.83 -3.63 -18.58
CA GLY A 127 13.13 -4.89 -18.39
C GLY A 127 12.62 -5.49 -19.71
N PRO A 128 12.21 -6.76 -19.71
CA PRO A 128 11.60 -7.40 -20.86
C PRO A 128 10.26 -6.75 -21.23
N THR A 129 9.76 -7.02 -22.44
CA THR A 129 8.42 -6.59 -22.83
C THR A 129 7.39 -7.22 -21.87
N PRO A 130 6.53 -6.42 -21.23
CA PRO A 130 5.53 -6.96 -20.31
C PRO A 130 4.54 -7.90 -21.01
N ASN A 131 4.20 -9.00 -20.35
CA ASN A 131 3.04 -9.81 -20.68
C ASN A 131 1.87 -9.30 -19.83
N PHE A 132 1.07 -8.40 -20.40
CA PHE A 132 0.05 -7.64 -19.69
C PHE A 132 -1.31 -7.68 -20.36
N GLU A 133 -2.36 -7.74 -19.55
CA GLU A 133 -3.73 -7.47 -19.99
C GLU A 133 -4.52 -6.69 -18.92
N ALA A 134 -5.50 -5.90 -19.36
CA ALA A 134 -6.49 -5.28 -18.50
C ALA A 134 -7.86 -5.87 -18.77
N VAL A 135 -8.56 -6.34 -17.74
CA VAL A 135 -9.84 -7.02 -17.84
C VAL A 135 -10.91 -6.33 -16.99
N PHE A 136 -12.13 -6.29 -17.53
CA PHE A 136 -13.26 -5.56 -16.96
C PHE A 136 -14.51 -6.47 -16.94
N PRO A 137 -14.55 -7.51 -16.09
CA PRO A 137 -15.63 -8.51 -16.13
C PRO A 137 -17.01 -7.94 -15.79
N LEU A 138 -17.07 -6.79 -15.11
CA LEU A 138 -18.33 -6.11 -14.75
C LEU A 138 -18.60 -4.87 -15.63
N GLY A 139 -17.85 -4.67 -16.69
CA GLY A 139 -17.93 -3.55 -17.60
C GLY A 139 -16.78 -2.56 -17.42
N SER A 140 -16.37 -1.96 -18.53
CA SER A 140 -15.30 -0.95 -18.55
C SER A 140 -15.84 0.43 -18.13
N PRO A 141 -15.08 1.20 -17.34
CA PRO A 141 -15.39 2.60 -17.08
C PRO A 141 -15.39 3.44 -18.36
N ASP A 142 -16.18 4.50 -18.38
CA ASP A 142 -16.05 5.55 -19.40
C ASP A 142 -14.95 6.55 -18.99
N TYR A 143 -13.74 6.27 -19.34
CA TYR A 143 -12.57 7.09 -19.01
C TYR A 143 -12.61 8.51 -19.62
N ARG A 144 -13.47 8.75 -20.64
CA ARG A 144 -13.63 10.08 -21.25
C ARG A 144 -14.56 10.97 -20.44
N ASN A 145 -15.39 10.40 -19.62
CA ASN A 145 -16.35 11.12 -18.80
C ASN A 145 -16.40 10.57 -17.37
N PRO A 146 -15.32 10.76 -16.57
CA PRO A 146 -15.26 10.25 -15.19
C PRO A 146 -16.44 10.72 -14.33
N THR A 147 -16.81 11.98 -14.43
CA THR A 147 -17.93 12.56 -13.66
C THR A 147 -19.28 11.99 -14.07
N GLY A 148 -19.46 11.62 -15.34
CA GLY A 148 -20.64 10.90 -15.82
C GLY A 148 -20.75 9.48 -15.23
N ASN A 149 -19.65 8.90 -14.79
CA ASN A 149 -19.61 7.64 -14.08
C ASN A 149 -19.85 7.77 -12.56
N GLY A 150 -20.04 9.01 -12.05
CA GLY A 150 -20.25 9.28 -10.63
C GLY A 150 -18.97 9.29 -9.77
N ILE A 151 -17.78 9.33 -10.40
CA ILE A 151 -16.49 9.45 -9.71
C ILE A 151 -15.94 10.88 -9.85
N ALA A 152 -15.33 11.42 -8.80
CA ALA A 152 -14.61 12.68 -8.87
C ALA A 152 -13.41 12.57 -9.82
N GLN A 153 -13.03 13.68 -10.48
CA GLN A 153 -11.88 13.66 -11.39
C GLN A 153 -10.55 13.60 -10.65
N SER A 154 -10.44 14.31 -9.52
CA SER A 154 -9.22 14.37 -8.70
C SER A 154 -9.51 14.25 -7.21
N GLY A 155 -8.49 13.87 -6.45
CA GLY A 155 -8.55 13.69 -5.01
C GLY A 155 -8.60 12.20 -4.58
N PRO A 156 -8.74 11.93 -3.30
CA PRO A 156 -8.85 10.56 -2.80
C PRO A 156 -10.04 9.82 -3.43
N ASN A 157 -9.84 8.57 -3.83
CA ASN A 157 -10.84 7.73 -4.50
C ASN A 157 -11.43 8.35 -5.79
N SER A 158 -10.63 9.11 -6.49
CA SER A 158 -10.98 9.77 -7.74
C SER A 158 -10.45 9.00 -8.95
N ALA A 159 -10.80 9.47 -10.14
CA ALA A 159 -10.36 8.86 -11.39
C ALA A 159 -8.83 8.88 -11.57
N ASP A 160 -8.19 10.00 -11.24
CA ASP A 160 -6.73 10.13 -11.29
C ASP A 160 -6.05 9.34 -10.17
N GLY A 161 -6.64 9.32 -8.97
CA GLY A 161 -6.13 8.54 -7.84
C GLY A 161 -6.11 7.03 -8.14
N TRP A 162 -7.24 6.48 -8.59
CA TRP A 162 -7.32 5.06 -8.95
C TRP A 162 -6.49 4.69 -10.18
N ALA A 163 -6.36 5.61 -11.15
CA ALA A 163 -5.47 5.36 -12.27
C ALA A 163 -3.99 5.36 -11.84
N GLY A 164 -3.63 6.19 -10.87
CA GLY A 164 -2.32 6.17 -10.23
C GLY A 164 -2.07 4.85 -9.49
N GLU A 165 -3.06 4.39 -8.71
CA GLU A 165 -3.03 3.11 -8.00
C GLU A 165 -2.80 1.94 -8.94
N ALA A 166 -3.63 1.83 -9.99
CA ALA A 166 -3.50 0.77 -10.98
C ALA A 166 -2.11 0.75 -11.66
N ASN A 167 -1.55 1.94 -11.93
CA ASN A 167 -0.18 2.04 -12.47
C ASN A 167 0.88 1.61 -11.46
N LEU A 168 0.71 1.96 -10.18
CA LEU A 168 1.59 1.50 -9.11
C LEU A 168 1.61 -0.03 -9.07
N ASP A 169 0.43 -0.63 -8.97
CA ASP A 169 0.26 -2.06 -8.76
C ASP A 169 0.87 -2.86 -9.91
N VAL A 170 0.53 -2.52 -11.16
CA VAL A 170 1.04 -3.26 -12.33
C VAL A 170 2.53 -3.06 -12.53
N GLN A 171 3.05 -1.84 -12.33
CA GLN A 171 4.47 -1.55 -12.55
C GLN A 171 5.34 -2.22 -11.50
N TRP A 172 4.91 -2.25 -10.23
CA TRP A 172 5.73 -2.81 -9.16
C TRP A 172 5.56 -4.33 -8.98
N ALA A 173 4.43 -4.90 -9.38
CA ALA A 173 4.35 -6.35 -9.59
C ALA A 173 5.28 -6.78 -10.73
N TYR A 174 5.24 -6.09 -11.86
CA TYR A 174 6.17 -6.30 -12.97
C TYR A 174 7.63 -6.10 -12.57
N ALA A 175 7.96 -5.05 -11.81
CA ALA A 175 9.33 -4.78 -11.37
C ALA A 175 9.95 -5.95 -10.61
N MET A 176 9.16 -6.67 -9.81
CA MET A 176 9.63 -7.84 -9.06
C MET A 176 9.61 -9.11 -9.90
N ALA A 177 8.59 -9.34 -10.74
CA ALA A 177 8.39 -10.56 -11.52
C ALA A 177 8.10 -10.26 -13.01
N PRO A 178 9.07 -9.73 -13.77
CA PRO A 178 8.82 -9.13 -15.08
C PRO A 178 8.45 -10.12 -16.20
N SER A 179 8.62 -11.41 -16.00
CA SER A 179 8.19 -12.45 -16.95
C SER A 179 6.85 -13.11 -16.56
N ALA A 180 6.23 -12.65 -15.45
CA ALA A 180 4.88 -13.09 -15.10
C ALA A 180 3.84 -12.51 -16.06
N HIS A 181 2.71 -13.18 -16.17
CA HIS A 181 1.51 -12.61 -16.77
C HIS A 181 0.87 -11.64 -15.76
N ILE A 182 0.92 -10.36 -16.05
CA ILE A 182 0.38 -9.27 -15.20
C ILE A 182 -1.02 -8.93 -15.68
N VAL A 183 -2.00 -9.09 -14.82
CA VAL A 183 -3.40 -8.83 -15.12
C VAL A 183 -3.90 -7.68 -14.25
N LEU A 184 -4.35 -6.59 -14.86
CA LEU A 184 -5.11 -5.56 -14.19
C LEU A 184 -6.60 -5.93 -14.24
N LEU A 185 -7.14 -6.39 -13.12
CA LEU A 185 -8.56 -6.68 -12.96
C LEU A 185 -9.26 -5.43 -12.41
N ALA A 186 -9.95 -4.70 -13.26
CA ALA A 186 -10.57 -3.43 -12.89
C ALA A 186 -12.11 -3.51 -12.86
N THR A 187 -12.70 -2.75 -11.97
CA THR A 187 -14.14 -2.70 -11.76
C THR A 187 -14.71 -1.32 -12.13
N PRO A 188 -16.04 -1.20 -12.35
CA PRO A 188 -16.67 0.10 -12.60
C PRO A 188 -16.47 1.09 -11.44
N PRO A 189 -16.62 2.41 -11.68
CA PRO A 189 -16.39 3.47 -10.68
C PRO A 189 -17.25 3.36 -9.41
N ALA A 190 -18.41 2.75 -9.46
CA ALA A 190 -19.28 2.54 -8.30
C ALA A 190 -18.56 1.81 -7.17
N GLU A 191 -17.53 1.04 -7.49
CA GLU A 191 -16.74 0.24 -6.56
C GLU A 191 -15.82 1.10 -5.68
N THR A 192 -15.60 2.34 -6.03
CA THR A 192 -14.84 3.31 -5.20
C THR A 192 -15.59 3.70 -3.92
N GLN A 193 -16.81 3.20 -3.71
CA GLN A 193 -17.71 3.62 -2.63
C GLN A 193 -17.63 2.75 -1.35
N GLY A 194 -16.52 2.09 -1.10
CA GLY A 194 -16.31 1.35 0.14
C GLY A 194 -17.24 0.13 0.31
N VAL A 195 -18.00 0.10 1.42
CA VAL A 195 -18.91 -1.00 1.71
C VAL A 195 -19.89 -1.29 0.57
N GLN A 196 -20.31 -0.28 -0.18
CA GLN A 196 -21.24 -0.43 -1.29
C GLN A 196 -20.56 -0.98 -2.54
N GLY A 197 -19.29 -0.65 -2.76
CA GLY A 197 -18.50 -1.10 -3.90
C GLY A 197 -17.92 -2.50 -3.73
N LEU A 198 -17.52 -2.85 -2.52
CA LEU A 198 -16.85 -4.11 -2.21
C LEU A 198 -17.55 -5.38 -2.77
N PRO A 199 -18.89 -5.50 -2.77
CA PRO A 199 -19.54 -6.66 -3.38
C PRO A 199 -19.18 -6.92 -4.84
N ASN A 200 -18.95 -5.88 -5.63
CA ASN A 200 -18.59 -6.04 -7.03
C ASN A 200 -17.10 -6.32 -7.21
N LEU A 201 -16.23 -5.71 -6.40
CA LEU A 201 -14.82 -6.13 -6.33
C LEU A 201 -14.73 -7.63 -6.06
N MET A 202 -15.49 -8.13 -5.08
CA MET A 202 -15.52 -9.56 -4.77
C MET A 202 -16.08 -10.42 -5.91
N LYS A 203 -17.07 -9.93 -6.69
CA LYS A 203 -17.55 -10.62 -7.90
C LYS A 203 -16.48 -10.66 -8.99
N ALA A 204 -15.73 -9.58 -9.17
CA ALA A 204 -14.65 -9.55 -10.14
C ALA A 204 -13.53 -10.54 -9.76
N ILE A 205 -13.15 -10.59 -8.47
CA ILE A 205 -12.20 -11.58 -7.96
C ILE A 205 -12.74 -12.99 -8.16
N ASP A 206 -14.03 -13.22 -7.89
CA ASP A 206 -14.66 -14.52 -8.09
C ASP A 206 -14.62 -14.99 -9.54
N TRP A 207 -14.88 -14.08 -10.46
CA TRP A 207 -14.72 -14.32 -11.90
C TRP A 207 -13.26 -14.69 -12.22
N ALA A 208 -12.29 -13.93 -11.74
CA ALA A 208 -10.87 -14.16 -12.00
C ALA A 208 -10.36 -15.50 -11.41
N VAL A 209 -10.86 -15.90 -10.23
CA VAL A 209 -10.60 -17.24 -9.67
C VAL A 209 -11.09 -18.35 -10.62
N GLY A 210 -12.17 -18.13 -11.35
CA GLY A 210 -12.66 -19.07 -12.37
C GLY A 210 -11.87 -19.05 -13.68
N GLU A 211 -11.34 -17.91 -14.05
CA GLU A 211 -10.74 -17.65 -15.37
C GLU A 211 -9.25 -18.04 -15.43
N TYR A 212 -8.46 -17.66 -14.44
CA TYR A 212 -7.01 -17.82 -14.48
C TYR A 212 -6.55 -19.20 -13.97
N PRO A 213 -5.30 -19.63 -14.30
CA PRO A 213 -4.79 -20.94 -13.89
C PRO A 213 -4.70 -21.14 -12.38
N SER A 214 -4.62 -22.40 -11.95
CA SER A 214 -4.27 -22.77 -10.57
C SER A 214 -2.92 -22.16 -10.16
N GLY A 215 -2.86 -21.62 -8.94
CA GLY A 215 -1.67 -20.97 -8.41
C GLY A 215 -1.54 -19.50 -8.77
N THR A 216 -2.59 -18.90 -9.33
CA THR A 216 -2.65 -17.44 -9.54
C THR A 216 -2.47 -16.71 -8.22
N VAL A 217 -1.70 -15.62 -8.25
CA VAL A 217 -1.44 -14.77 -7.10
C VAL A 217 -2.22 -13.48 -7.27
N PHE A 218 -3.04 -13.15 -6.28
CA PHE A 218 -3.87 -11.95 -6.27
C PHE A 218 -3.29 -10.91 -5.33
N SER A 219 -3.29 -9.64 -5.74
CA SER A 219 -2.99 -8.50 -4.88
C SER A 219 -4.14 -7.50 -4.91
N MET A 220 -4.54 -7.05 -3.72
CA MET A 220 -5.66 -6.16 -3.49
C MET A 220 -5.18 -4.93 -2.74
N SER A 221 -5.04 -3.80 -3.45
CA SER A 221 -4.63 -2.53 -2.87
C SER A 221 -5.84 -1.69 -2.46
N PHE A 222 -6.77 -2.32 -1.73
CA PHE A 222 -7.96 -1.68 -1.18
C PHE A 222 -8.40 -2.33 0.14
N GLY A 223 -9.20 -1.60 0.90
CA GLY A 223 -9.81 -2.10 2.11
C GLY A 223 -10.94 -1.21 2.59
N THR A 224 -11.77 -1.76 3.44
CA THR A 224 -12.86 -1.03 4.11
C THR A 224 -12.86 -1.39 5.59
N ASP A 225 -12.81 -0.39 6.44
CA ASP A 225 -12.73 -0.55 7.89
C ASP A 225 -13.89 -1.41 8.42
N GLU A 226 -13.59 -2.35 9.33
CA GLU A 226 -14.59 -3.27 9.89
C GLU A 226 -15.80 -2.54 10.46
N GLN A 227 -15.62 -1.39 11.12
CA GLN A 227 -16.71 -0.59 11.70
C GLN A 227 -17.66 -0.03 10.63
N SER A 228 -17.19 0.16 9.40
CA SER A 228 -18.01 0.67 8.29
C SER A 228 -19.15 -0.30 7.90
N PHE A 229 -19.05 -1.57 8.28
CA PHE A 229 -20.08 -2.58 8.05
C PHE A 229 -21.18 -2.58 9.11
N GLY A 230 -21.15 -1.65 10.06
CA GLY A 230 -22.11 -1.52 11.14
C GLY A 230 -21.80 -2.44 12.32
N SER A 231 -22.76 -3.27 12.76
CA SER A 231 -22.50 -4.16 13.89
C SER A 231 -21.51 -5.29 13.51
N GLN A 232 -20.77 -5.80 14.48
CA GLN A 232 -19.90 -6.96 14.32
C GLN A 232 -20.61 -8.16 13.66
N SER A 233 -21.87 -8.39 14.01
CA SER A 233 -22.67 -9.46 13.40
C SER A 233 -22.99 -9.19 11.93
N ALA A 234 -23.25 -7.93 11.55
CA ALA A 234 -23.47 -7.54 10.16
C ALA A 234 -22.20 -7.70 9.34
N ALA A 235 -21.08 -7.21 9.87
CA ALA A 235 -19.76 -7.39 9.25
C ALA A 235 -19.44 -8.87 9.04
N ARG A 236 -19.58 -9.70 10.08
CA ARG A 236 -19.34 -11.15 9.99
C ARG A 236 -20.20 -11.82 8.92
N THR A 237 -21.47 -11.43 8.80
CA THR A 237 -22.38 -11.99 7.79
C THR A 237 -21.91 -11.66 6.37
N GLN A 238 -21.43 -10.44 6.15
CA GLN A 238 -20.89 -10.01 4.86
C GLN A 238 -19.55 -10.70 4.55
N PHE A 239 -18.62 -10.68 5.50
CA PHE A 239 -17.30 -11.28 5.35
C PHE A 239 -17.37 -12.77 5.03
N THR A 240 -18.28 -13.51 5.70
CA THR A 240 -18.49 -14.94 5.39
C THR A 240 -18.89 -15.17 3.93
N LYS A 241 -19.68 -14.27 3.32
CA LYS A 241 -20.04 -14.36 1.91
C LYS A 241 -18.85 -14.09 0.99
N PHE A 242 -18.06 -13.07 1.33
CA PHE A 242 -16.90 -12.69 0.55
C PHE A 242 -15.77 -13.71 0.67
N ASP A 243 -15.56 -14.25 1.87
CA ASP A 243 -14.55 -15.29 2.13
C ASP A 243 -14.76 -16.57 1.30
N ALA A 244 -15.99 -16.84 0.89
CA ALA A 244 -16.27 -17.98 0.01
C ALA A 244 -15.50 -17.89 -1.32
N THR A 245 -15.27 -16.70 -1.84
CA THR A 245 -14.42 -16.47 -3.02
C THR A 245 -12.97 -16.85 -2.74
N PHE A 246 -12.40 -16.36 -1.65
CA PHE A 246 -11.03 -16.71 -1.26
C PHE A 246 -10.86 -18.21 -1.00
N GLN A 247 -11.82 -18.83 -0.30
CA GLN A 247 -11.79 -20.27 -0.05
C GLN A 247 -11.77 -21.09 -1.35
N ARG A 248 -12.54 -20.68 -2.38
CA ARG A 248 -12.51 -21.34 -3.69
C ARG A 248 -11.16 -21.19 -4.37
N GLY A 249 -10.58 -19.98 -4.37
CA GLY A 249 -9.25 -19.75 -4.92
C GLY A 249 -8.18 -20.56 -4.19
N LEU A 250 -8.19 -20.54 -2.85
CA LEU A 250 -7.25 -21.34 -2.06
C LEU A 250 -7.35 -22.84 -2.33
N ALA A 251 -8.59 -23.34 -2.52
CA ALA A 251 -8.80 -24.75 -2.91
C ALA A 251 -8.22 -25.10 -4.29
N LYS A 252 -8.09 -24.12 -5.16
CA LYS A 252 -7.44 -24.20 -6.48
C LYS A 252 -5.92 -24.00 -6.39
N GLY A 253 -5.39 -23.59 -5.24
CA GLY A 253 -3.99 -23.27 -5.03
C GLY A 253 -3.64 -21.80 -5.25
N ASP A 254 -4.61 -20.93 -5.44
CA ASP A 254 -4.38 -19.48 -5.56
C ASP A 254 -3.95 -18.88 -4.23
N THR A 255 -3.26 -17.75 -4.29
CA THR A 255 -2.79 -17.03 -3.09
C THR A 255 -3.29 -15.59 -3.13
N PHE A 256 -3.77 -15.07 -1.99
CA PHE A 256 -4.35 -13.73 -1.90
C PHE A 256 -3.56 -12.84 -0.95
N PHE A 257 -3.25 -11.63 -1.41
CA PHE A 257 -2.63 -10.57 -0.65
C PHE A 257 -3.53 -9.34 -0.60
N SER A 258 -3.44 -8.59 0.49
CA SER A 258 -4.05 -7.27 0.59
C SER A 258 -3.18 -6.34 1.41
N SER A 259 -3.11 -5.09 0.99
CA SER A 259 -2.50 -4.00 1.74
C SER A 259 -3.15 -3.85 3.11
N ALA A 260 -2.34 -3.61 4.16
CA ALA A 260 -2.83 -3.50 5.53
C ALA A 260 -3.50 -2.15 5.84
N GLY A 261 -3.31 -1.15 4.97
CA GLY A 261 -3.80 0.21 5.13
C GLY A 261 -2.70 1.20 5.51
N ASP A 262 -3.03 2.49 5.39
CA ASP A 262 -2.07 3.59 5.49
C ASP A 262 -2.39 4.55 6.66
N SER A 263 -3.39 4.21 7.47
CA SER A 263 -3.87 5.04 8.57
C SER A 263 -3.42 4.54 9.94
N GLY A 264 -2.31 3.82 9.99
CA GLY A 264 -1.77 3.29 11.24
C GLY A 264 -2.67 2.27 11.91
N SER A 265 -2.74 2.32 13.22
CA SER A 265 -3.58 1.42 14.05
C SER A 265 -5.05 1.83 14.11
N THR A 266 -5.49 2.79 13.31
CA THR A 266 -6.84 3.35 13.31
C THR A 266 -7.42 3.40 11.91
N GLY A 267 -8.70 3.66 11.79
CA GLY A 267 -9.37 3.91 10.53
C GLY A 267 -9.56 5.39 10.26
N VAL A 268 -10.08 5.71 9.09
CA VAL A 268 -10.46 7.07 8.72
C VAL A 268 -11.95 7.26 8.95
N VAL A 269 -12.32 8.11 9.90
CA VAL A 269 -13.71 8.50 10.09
C VAL A 269 -14.02 9.68 9.18
N ARG A 270 -14.94 9.47 8.25
CA ARG A 270 -15.46 10.53 7.38
C ARG A 270 -16.79 11.03 7.89
N SER A 271 -16.83 12.30 8.23
CA SER A 271 -18.06 13.02 8.50
C SER A 271 -18.40 13.95 7.34
N HIS A 272 -19.64 14.44 7.27
CA HIS A 272 -20.04 15.43 6.27
C HIS A 272 -19.22 16.73 6.26
N LEU A 273 -18.42 16.97 7.29
CA LEU A 273 -17.70 18.22 7.51
C LEU A 273 -16.18 18.07 7.51
N ALA A 274 -15.66 16.88 7.81
CA ALA A 274 -14.21 16.65 7.87
C ALA A 274 -13.88 15.17 7.74
N THR A 275 -12.70 14.87 7.23
CA THR A 275 -12.05 13.57 7.39
C THR A 275 -11.20 13.65 8.64
N THR A 276 -11.45 12.79 9.59
CA THR A 276 -10.67 12.68 10.83
C THR A 276 -10.16 11.26 10.98
N VAL A 277 -9.04 11.12 11.64
CA VAL A 277 -8.54 9.81 12.04
C VAL A 277 -9.49 9.25 13.11
N GLY A 278 -9.74 7.95 13.09
CA GLY A 278 -10.66 7.29 14.02
C GLY A 278 -10.18 7.35 15.46
N ALA A 279 -11.12 7.44 16.40
CA ALA A 279 -10.82 7.49 17.83
C ALA A 279 -10.68 6.09 18.48
N SER A 280 -10.68 5.03 17.70
CA SER A 280 -10.55 3.63 18.16
C SER A 280 -9.62 2.85 17.23
N PRO A 281 -8.97 1.78 17.74
CA PRO A 281 -8.22 0.88 16.88
C PRO A 281 -9.11 0.26 15.81
N GLU A 282 -8.59 0.16 14.58
CA GLU A 282 -9.32 -0.32 13.43
C GLU A 282 -8.42 -1.13 12.49
N VAL A 283 -9.01 -2.09 11.82
CA VAL A 283 -8.40 -2.86 10.72
C VAL A 283 -9.43 -3.02 9.61
N SER A 284 -8.99 -3.34 8.41
CA SER A 284 -9.86 -3.31 7.22
C SER A 284 -10.06 -4.71 6.62
N TYR A 285 -11.22 -4.93 6.02
CA TYR A 285 -11.45 -6.06 5.12
C TYR A 285 -11.09 -5.64 3.67
N PRO A 286 -10.36 -6.44 2.84
CA PRO A 286 -10.16 -7.89 3.03
C PRO A 286 -8.88 -8.31 3.76
N ASN A 287 -7.97 -7.39 4.12
CA ASN A 287 -6.67 -7.77 4.70
C ASN A 287 -6.80 -8.58 6.01
N VAL A 288 -7.87 -8.36 6.76
CA VAL A 288 -8.12 -9.05 8.03
C VAL A 288 -8.67 -10.47 7.85
N SER A 289 -9.10 -10.85 6.65
CA SER A 289 -9.58 -12.20 6.37
C SER A 289 -8.50 -13.25 6.65
N PRO A 290 -8.81 -14.38 7.32
CA PRO A 290 -7.85 -15.45 7.54
C PRO A 290 -7.42 -16.19 6.26
N TYR A 291 -8.04 -15.89 5.14
CA TYR A 291 -7.76 -16.45 3.82
C TYR A 291 -6.87 -15.53 2.97
N VAL A 292 -6.54 -14.36 3.49
CA VAL A 292 -5.74 -13.32 2.82
C VAL A 292 -4.49 -13.05 3.66
N THR A 293 -3.36 -12.89 3.01
CA THR A 293 -2.12 -12.45 3.65
C THR A 293 -2.10 -10.92 3.67
N SER A 294 -2.10 -10.35 4.85
CA SER A 294 -2.05 -8.92 5.07
C SER A 294 -0.61 -8.40 4.96
N VAL A 295 -0.39 -7.37 4.15
CA VAL A 295 0.94 -6.79 3.90
C VAL A 295 1.02 -5.40 4.47
N GLY A 296 1.81 -5.24 5.52
CA GLY A 296 2.13 -3.96 6.16
C GLY A 296 3.27 -3.22 5.47
N GLY A 297 3.67 -2.11 6.09
CA GLY A 297 4.65 -1.19 5.53
C GLY A 297 5.92 -1.03 6.35
N THR A 298 7.07 -1.04 5.65
CA THR A 298 8.38 -0.64 6.15
C THR A 298 8.89 0.58 5.41
N GLN A 299 9.99 1.15 5.86
CA GLN A 299 10.73 2.19 5.15
C GLN A 299 12.13 1.69 4.83
N VAL A 300 12.39 1.37 3.57
CA VAL A 300 13.74 1.05 3.14
C VAL A 300 14.61 2.30 3.17
N GLN A 301 15.76 2.19 3.82
CA GLN A 301 16.80 3.20 3.86
C GLN A 301 18.09 2.52 3.39
N SER A 302 18.45 2.71 2.12
CA SER A 302 19.62 2.10 1.51
C SER A 302 20.50 3.17 0.85
N GLY A 303 21.73 3.29 1.30
CA GLY A 303 22.63 4.37 0.93
C GLY A 303 22.36 5.69 1.68
N TRP A 304 21.40 5.70 2.55
CA TRP A 304 21.06 6.82 3.42
C TRP A 304 20.43 6.31 4.72
N THR A 305 20.42 7.13 5.74
CA THR A 305 19.72 6.83 7.00
C THR A 305 19.08 8.10 7.52
N TRP A 306 17.80 8.06 7.82
CA TRP A 306 17.09 9.15 8.46
C TRP A 306 17.45 9.19 9.95
N ASN A 307 17.88 10.35 10.43
CA ASN A 307 18.34 10.55 11.80
C ASN A 307 17.66 11.78 12.45
N PRO A 308 16.36 11.76 12.66
CA PRO A 308 15.68 12.87 13.30
C PRO A 308 16.15 13.08 14.73
N THR A 309 16.26 14.31 15.15
CA THR A 309 16.53 14.71 16.55
C THR A 309 15.37 15.45 17.19
N GLU A 310 14.32 15.73 16.43
CA GLU A 310 13.04 16.28 16.89
C GLU A 310 11.87 15.60 16.17
N ASP A 311 10.71 15.55 16.82
CA ASP A 311 9.53 14.85 16.29
C ASP A 311 8.65 15.72 15.38
N GLN A 312 8.81 17.04 15.47
CA GLN A 312 8.01 17.97 14.69
C GLN A 312 8.59 18.16 13.28
N PRO A 313 7.89 17.75 12.23
CA PRO A 313 8.35 17.89 10.86
C PRO A 313 8.42 19.34 10.37
N PHE A 314 7.65 20.23 11.01
CA PHE A 314 7.58 21.65 10.67
C PHE A 314 7.85 22.52 11.89
N LEU A 315 8.46 23.69 11.64
CA LEU A 315 8.61 24.75 12.64
C LEU A 315 7.31 25.53 12.79
N SER A 316 7.18 26.31 13.88
CA SER A 316 6.03 27.20 14.10
C SER A 316 5.79 28.23 12.99
N THR A 317 6.78 28.44 12.15
CA THR A 317 6.71 29.30 10.96
C THR A 317 6.11 28.60 9.73
N GLY A 318 5.79 27.30 9.84
CA GLY A 318 5.40 26.46 8.70
C GLY A 318 6.58 25.97 7.84
N ALA A 319 7.80 26.41 8.14
CA ALA A 319 8.99 25.93 7.45
C ALA A 319 9.35 24.52 7.93
N ARG A 320 9.99 23.72 7.10
CA ARG A 320 10.45 22.39 7.48
C ARG A 320 11.49 22.45 8.58
N ASN A 321 11.37 21.52 9.52
CA ASN A 321 12.30 21.41 10.65
C ASN A 321 13.53 20.61 10.22
N PRO A 322 14.72 21.23 10.09
CA PRO A 322 15.91 20.53 9.63
C PRO A 322 16.35 19.40 10.58
N LYS A 323 15.89 19.44 11.84
CA LYS A 323 16.22 18.39 12.81
C LYS A 323 15.33 17.15 12.65
N TYR A 324 14.10 17.30 12.16
CA TYR A 324 13.26 16.17 11.77
C TYR A 324 13.74 15.58 10.42
N TRP A 325 14.07 16.44 9.46
CA TRP A 325 14.48 16.03 8.12
C TRP A 325 15.98 15.74 8.00
N ALA A 326 16.66 15.56 9.15
CA ALA A 326 18.08 15.22 9.16
C ALA A 326 18.31 13.79 8.66
N TRP A 327 19.26 13.61 7.76
CA TRP A 327 19.68 12.32 7.25
C TRP A 327 21.19 12.28 6.98
N THR A 328 21.74 11.08 6.91
CA THR A 328 23.14 10.84 6.56
C THR A 328 23.21 9.98 5.30
N GLN A 329 24.17 10.27 4.43
CA GLN A 329 24.41 9.50 3.20
C GLN A 329 25.24 8.26 3.50
N SER A 330 24.68 7.33 4.25
CA SER A 330 25.30 6.05 4.58
C SER A 330 24.30 5.13 5.27
N GLY A 331 24.62 3.86 5.32
CA GLY A 331 23.85 2.85 6.04
C GLY A 331 22.86 2.08 5.15
N SER A 332 22.31 1.04 5.74
CA SER A 332 21.24 0.23 5.19
C SER A 332 20.41 -0.29 6.34
N THR A 333 19.13 0.10 6.38
CA THR A 333 18.20 -0.29 7.46
C THR A 333 16.77 -0.29 6.93
N GLU A 334 15.87 -0.94 7.65
CA GLU A 334 14.47 -1.07 7.27
C GLU A 334 13.59 -0.94 8.53
N PRO A 335 13.36 0.30 9.03
CA PRO A 335 12.42 0.54 10.10
C PRO A 335 10.96 0.38 9.66
N VAL A 336 10.04 0.42 10.63
CA VAL A 336 8.62 0.52 10.37
C VAL A 336 8.30 1.79 9.57
N TRP A 337 7.32 1.70 8.68
CA TRP A 337 6.80 2.87 7.99
C TRP A 337 5.88 3.68 8.91
N ASN A 338 6.33 4.87 9.26
CA ASN A 338 5.55 5.89 9.97
C ASN A 338 6.06 7.27 9.58
N GLU A 339 5.28 7.99 8.78
CA GLU A 339 5.62 9.32 8.27
C GLU A 339 4.67 10.36 8.84
N SER A 340 4.97 10.82 10.06
CA SER A 340 4.14 11.78 10.80
C SER A 340 3.88 13.09 10.06
N TRP A 341 4.80 13.49 9.19
CA TRP A 341 4.69 14.68 8.36
C TRP A 341 3.55 14.64 7.33
N ALA A 342 3.08 13.46 7.02
CA ALA A 342 2.01 13.22 6.06
C ALA A 342 0.78 12.56 6.72
N SER A 343 0.78 12.36 8.04
CA SER A 343 -0.27 11.65 8.80
C SER A 343 -0.54 10.25 8.25
N ILE A 344 0.53 9.51 7.92
CA ILE A 344 0.45 8.16 7.36
C ILE A 344 1.40 7.20 8.08
N ALA A 345 0.94 5.97 8.24
CA ALA A 345 1.72 4.89 8.81
C ALA A 345 1.11 3.54 8.40
N THR A 346 1.91 2.48 8.51
CA THR A 346 1.44 1.12 8.22
C THR A 346 0.20 0.74 9.02
N GLY A 347 -0.80 0.19 8.35
CA GLY A 347 -1.93 -0.44 9.00
C GLY A 347 -1.50 -1.65 9.83
N GLY A 348 -2.27 -1.94 10.86
CA GLY A 348 -2.05 -3.11 11.71
C GLY A 348 -2.82 -3.04 13.01
N GLY A 349 -3.14 -4.20 13.56
CA GLY A 349 -3.93 -4.32 14.77
C GLY A 349 -4.69 -5.63 14.88
N LEU A 350 -5.78 -5.60 15.62
CA LEU A 350 -6.61 -6.76 15.95
C LEU A 350 -8.00 -6.63 15.34
N SER A 351 -8.45 -7.66 14.64
CA SER A 351 -9.83 -7.73 14.15
C SER A 351 -10.83 -7.76 15.28
N THR A 352 -11.90 -7.01 15.14
CA THR A 352 -13.07 -7.09 16.02
C THR A 352 -14.06 -8.16 15.55
N VAL A 353 -13.93 -8.62 14.30
CA VAL A 353 -14.86 -9.55 13.66
C VAL A 353 -14.34 -10.99 13.66
N TYR A 354 -13.06 -11.18 13.33
CA TYR A 354 -12.48 -12.52 13.24
C TYR A 354 -11.82 -12.95 14.54
N PRO A 355 -12.16 -14.16 15.03
CA PRO A 355 -11.37 -14.79 16.09
C PRO A 355 -9.98 -15.15 15.54
N ARG A 356 -9.03 -15.34 16.47
CA ARG A 356 -7.71 -15.86 16.12
C ARG A 356 -7.83 -17.15 15.31
N PRO A 357 -7.31 -17.17 14.07
CA PRO A 357 -7.21 -18.40 13.30
C PRO A 357 -6.17 -19.33 13.89
N SER A 358 -6.31 -20.64 13.68
CA SER A 358 -5.43 -21.65 14.27
C SER A 358 -3.96 -21.48 13.87
N PHE A 359 -3.67 -20.94 12.70
CA PHE A 359 -2.28 -20.69 12.30
C PHE A 359 -1.59 -19.64 13.18
N GLN A 360 -2.33 -18.72 13.82
CA GLN A 360 -1.78 -17.73 14.75
C GLN A 360 -1.65 -18.23 16.19
N ASN A 361 -1.88 -19.51 16.47
CA ASN A 361 -1.74 -20.04 17.84
C ASN A 361 -0.30 -19.87 18.40
N GLY A 362 0.71 -19.90 17.53
CA GLY A 362 2.10 -19.67 17.92
C GLY A 362 2.42 -18.23 18.37
N VAL A 363 1.53 -17.28 18.11
CA VAL A 363 1.66 -15.86 18.47
C VAL A 363 0.50 -15.38 19.37
N GLU A 364 -0.17 -16.32 20.05
CA GLU A 364 -1.32 -16.04 20.95
C GLU A 364 -1.03 -14.97 22.00
N SER A 365 0.18 -14.92 22.52
CA SER A 365 0.59 -13.91 23.51
C SER A 365 0.49 -12.46 22.99
N ILE A 366 0.48 -12.28 21.67
CA ILE A 366 0.41 -10.97 21.00
C ILE A 366 -1.01 -10.70 20.50
N VAL A 367 -1.61 -11.68 19.82
CA VAL A 367 -2.92 -11.48 19.15
C VAL A 367 -4.12 -11.82 20.06
N GLY A 368 -3.90 -12.43 21.21
CA GLY A 368 -4.96 -12.86 22.13
C GLY A 368 -5.96 -13.80 21.45
N SER A 369 -7.24 -13.47 21.50
CA SER A 369 -8.33 -14.24 20.89
C SER A 369 -8.74 -13.74 19.51
N HIS A 370 -8.03 -12.79 18.93
CA HIS A 370 -8.39 -12.09 17.69
C HIS A 370 -7.44 -12.41 16.54
N ARG A 371 -7.89 -12.27 15.30
CA ARG A 371 -7.02 -12.22 14.14
C ARG A 371 -6.15 -10.97 14.24
N GLY A 372 -4.82 -11.12 14.27
CA GLY A 372 -3.85 -10.03 14.24
C GLY A 372 -3.28 -9.82 12.84
N VAL A 373 -3.16 -8.58 12.41
CA VAL A 373 -2.57 -8.14 11.13
C VAL A 373 -1.54 -7.04 11.38
N PRO A 374 -0.54 -6.87 10.45
CA PRO A 374 -0.30 -7.61 9.23
C PRO A 374 0.36 -8.98 9.47
N ASP A 375 0.52 -9.78 8.41
CA ASP A 375 1.26 -11.06 8.44
C ASP A 375 2.73 -10.86 8.10
N VAL A 376 3.01 -9.99 7.14
CA VAL A 376 4.34 -9.60 6.66
C VAL A 376 4.34 -8.11 6.33
N ALA A 377 5.52 -7.53 6.06
CA ALA A 377 5.63 -6.14 5.64
C ALA A 377 6.62 -6.00 4.46
N TRP A 378 6.60 -4.85 3.80
CA TRP A 378 7.51 -4.50 2.71
C TRP A 378 7.60 -2.98 2.59
N ASN A 379 8.50 -2.45 1.74
CA ASN A 379 8.66 -1.01 1.58
C ASN A 379 7.36 -0.31 1.19
N ALA A 380 6.92 0.63 2.01
CA ALA A 380 5.69 1.42 1.86
C ALA A 380 5.93 2.92 2.01
N ALA A 381 7.10 3.34 2.43
CA ALA A 381 7.35 4.74 2.71
C ALA A 381 7.26 5.61 1.45
N VAL A 382 6.82 6.86 1.62
CA VAL A 382 6.90 7.87 0.57
C VAL A 382 8.32 8.43 0.48
N ASN A 383 8.94 8.73 1.63
CA ASN A 383 10.37 9.02 1.66
C ASN A 383 11.17 7.72 1.66
N GLY A 384 11.68 7.32 0.54
CA GLY A 384 12.17 5.99 0.23
C GLY A 384 11.15 5.20 -0.60
N GLY A 385 10.26 5.90 -1.27
CA GLY A 385 9.19 5.33 -2.06
C GLY A 385 9.62 4.77 -3.40
N VAL A 386 8.64 4.41 -4.19
CA VAL A 386 8.83 3.76 -5.48
C VAL A 386 8.47 4.69 -6.63
N LEU A 387 9.23 4.63 -7.72
CA LEU A 387 8.94 5.42 -8.91
C LEU A 387 7.81 4.78 -9.70
N VAL A 388 6.81 5.59 -10.07
CA VAL A 388 5.68 5.18 -10.92
C VAL A 388 5.55 6.17 -12.06
N PHE A 389 5.40 5.67 -13.27
CA PHE A 389 5.03 6.48 -14.42
C PHE A 389 3.53 6.38 -14.65
N HIS A 390 2.87 7.53 -14.78
CA HIS A 390 1.46 7.55 -15.15
C HIS A 390 1.15 8.73 -16.07
N SER A 391 0.21 8.53 -16.99
CA SER A 391 -0.11 9.51 -18.03
C SER A 391 -1.59 9.86 -18.10
N TYR A 392 -2.43 9.26 -17.27
CA TYR A 392 -3.85 9.57 -17.21
C TYR A 392 -4.14 10.58 -16.09
N PHE A 393 -4.46 11.80 -16.48
CA PHE A 393 -4.87 12.89 -15.60
C PHE A 393 -6.09 13.59 -16.17
N PRO A 394 -7.31 13.24 -15.78
CA PRO A 394 -8.51 13.83 -16.33
C PRO A 394 -8.69 15.32 -16.02
N THR A 395 -7.97 15.86 -15.03
CA THR A 395 -8.09 17.27 -14.62
C THR A 395 -6.86 18.12 -14.92
N LEU A 396 -5.72 17.50 -15.06
CA LEU A 396 -4.48 18.18 -15.37
C LEU A 396 -4.22 17.94 -16.85
N GLU A 397 -4.17 18.98 -17.67
CA GLU A 397 -3.89 18.86 -19.10
C GLU A 397 -2.67 17.97 -19.34
N GLY A 398 -2.89 16.68 -19.23
CA GLY A 398 -2.19 15.50 -19.70
C GLY A 398 -0.68 15.59 -19.83
N ARG A 399 0.06 15.95 -18.78
CA ARG A 399 1.50 15.76 -18.81
C ARG A 399 1.84 14.44 -18.17
N PRO A 400 2.28 13.44 -18.95
CA PRO A 400 2.84 12.21 -18.42
C PRO A 400 3.94 12.55 -17.41
N THR A 401 3.94 11.88 -16.26
CA THR A 401 4.92 12.20 -15.21
C THR A 401 5.38 10.97 -14.45
N TRP A 402 6.61 11.05 -13.96
CA TRP A 402 7.12 10.18 -12.92
C TRP A 402 6.73 10.76 -11.56
N SER A 403 6.20 9.92 -10.70
CA SER A 403 5.85 10.27 -9.33
C SER A 403 6.46 9.28 -8.36
N VAL A 404 6.69 9.72 -7.12
CA VAL A 404 7.10 8.83 -6.03
C VAL A 404 5.85 8.39 -5.28
N PHE A 405 5.65 7.10 -5.20
CA PHE A 405 4.55 6.49 -4.49
C PHE A 405 5.06 5.76 -3.24
N GLY A 406 4.21 5.73 -2.22
CA GLY A 406 4.32 4.92 -1.03
C GLY A 406 2.97 4.28 -0.73
N GLY A 407 2.73 3.90 0.52
CA GLY A 407 1.55 3.18 0.96
C GLY A 407 1.76 1.67 1.00
N THR A 408 0.95 0.98 1.78
CA THR A 408 0.93 -0.50 1.78
C THR A 408 0.44 -1.07 0.44
N SER A 409 -0.15 -0.20 -0.40
CA SER A 409 -0.42 -0.47 -1.81
C SER A 409 0.85 -0.71 -2.63
N ALA A 410 1.96 -0.05 -2.30
CA ALA A 410 3.26 -0.36 -2.90
C ALA A 410 3.81 -1.71 -2.41
N SER A 411 3.52 -2.08 -1.17
CA SER A 411 4.03 -3.31 -0.55
C SER A 411 3.38 -4.56 -1.09
N SER A 412 2.05 -4.58 -1.17
CA SER A 412 1.26 -5.77 -1.48
C SER A 412 1.59 -6.39 -2.86
N PRO A 413 1.61 -5.65 -3.97
CA PRO A 413 1.91 -6.21 -5.28
C PRO A 413 3.35 -6.74 -5.40
N GLN A 414 4.29 -6.15 -4.67
CA GLN A 414 5.67 -6.59 -4.67
C GLN A 414 5.83 -7.92 -3.93
N VAL A 415 5.23 -8.07 -2.74
CA VAL A 415 5.24 -9.35 -2.00
C VAL A 415 4.49 -10.43 -2.77
N ALA A 416 3.37 -10.09 -3.41
CA ALA A 416 2.65 -10.98 -4.30
C ALA A 416 3.55 -11.49 -5.45
N ALA A 417 4.30 -10.60 -6.08
CA ALA A 417 5.23 -10.94 -7.14
C ALA A 417 6.39 -11.82 -6.67
N VAL A 418 6.97 -11.54 -5.49
CA VAL A 418 8.01 -12.42 -4.90
C VAL A 418 7.45 -13.80 -4.57
N THR A 419 6.18 -13.88 -4.17
CA THR A 419 5.51 -15.17 -3.94
C THR A 419 5.22 -15.90 -5.24
N ALA A 420 4.90 -15.19 -6.32
CA ALA A 420 4.79 -15.78 -7.66
C ALA A 420 6.14 -16.38 -8.12
N ILE A 421 7.27 -15.74 -7.83
CA ILE A 421 8.61 -16.32 -8.05
C ILE A 421 8.80 -17.61 -7.21
N ALA A 422 8.31 -17.64 -5.99
CA ALA A 422 8.35 -18.87 -5.18
C ALA A 422 7.50 -19.98 -5.81
N ASN A 423 6.34 -19.65 -6.39
CA ASN A 423 5.51 -20.60 -7.13
C ASN A 423 6.22 -21.09 -8.42
N GLN A 424 6.93 -20.22 -9.14
CA GLN A 424 7.80 -20.62 -10.27
C GLN A 424 8.84 -21.65 -9.82
N ALA A 425 9.51 -21.40 -8.70
CA ALA A 425 10.51 -22.32 -8.16
C ALA A 425 9.89 -23.65 -7.69
N ARG A 426 8.69 -23.61 -7.09
CA ARG A 426 7.92 -24.82 -6.73
C ARG A 426 7.53 -25.63 -7.96
N ALA A 427 7.03 -24.98 -8.99
CA ALA A 427 6.70 -25.65 -10.26
C ALA A 427 7.93 -26.33 -10.88
N SER A 428 9.08 -25.67 -10.87
CA SER A 428 10.36 -26.24 -11.32
C SER A 428 10.80 -27.45 -10.47
N ALA A 429 10.36 -27.51 -9.21
CA ALA A 429 10.58 -28.65 -8.31
C ALA A 429 9.43 -29.69 -8.34
N ASN A 430 8.50 -29.60 -9.31
CA ASN A 430 7.30 -30.43 -9.41
C ASN A 430 6.41 -30.41 -8.15
N LYS A 431 6.30 -29.26 -7.50
CA LYS A 431 5.44 -29.03 -6.34
C LYS A 431 4.21 -28.22 -6.70
N ALA A 432 3.12 -28.45 -5.98
CA ALA A 432 1.91 -27.65 -6.10
C ALA A 432 2.18 -26.18 -5.69
N PRO A 433 1.39 -25.21 -6.20
CA PRO A 433 1.46 -23.82 -5.74
C PRO A 433 1.22 -23.72 -4.24
N ILE A 434 1.56 -22.56 -3.65
CA ILE A 434 1.54 -22.34 -2.19
C ILE A 434 0.13 -22.37 -1.63
N GLY A 435 -0.85 -21.79 -2.33
CA GLY A 435 -2.21 -21.66 -1.81
C GLY A 435 -2.29 -20.74 -0.59
N ASN A 436 -2.79 -21.22 0.54
CA ASN A 436 -2.89 -20.42 1.76
C ASN A 436 -1.52 -20.17 2.39
N LEU A 437 -0.92 -19.05 2.02
CA LEU A 437 0.40 -18.64 2.51
C LEU A 437 0.46 -18.52 4.03
N ASN A 438 -0.61 -18.03 4.68
CA ASN A 438 -0.62 -17.86 6.14
C ASN A 438 -0.41 -19.20 6.88
N GLN A 439 -0.98 -20.29 6.38
CA GLN A 439 -0.72 -21.62 6.95
C GLN A 439 0.76 -22.01 6.88
N VAL A 440 1.45 -21.54 5.84
CA VAL A 440 2.86 -21.84 5.63
C VAL A 440 3.74 -20.95 6.50
N ILE A 441 3.59 -19.63 6.42
CA ILE A 441 4.49 -18.69 7.09
C ILE A 441 4.36 -18.70 8.63
N TYR A 442 3.22 -19.11 9.18
CA TYR A 442 3.08 -19.30 10.62
C TYR A 442 3.51 -20.70 11.11
N SER A 443 3.75 -21.62 10.19
CA SER A 443 4.20 -22.97 10.57
C SER A 443 5.57 -22.94 11.26
N SER A 444 5.75 -23.84 12.21
CA SER A 444 7.05 -24.09 12.86
C SER A 444 8.08 -24.71 11.92
N SER A 445 7.67 -25.19 10.76
CA SER A 445 8.58 -25.73 9.74
C SER A 445 9.33 -24.65 8.97
N ILE A 446 8.92 -23.40 9.06
CA ILE A 446 9.57 -22.26 8.42
C ILE A 446 10.59 -21.65 9.36
N ASP A 447 11.84 -21.59 8.94
CA ASP A 447 12.87 -20.79 9.61
C ASP A 447 12.60 -19.30 9.35
N LYS A 448 12.04 -18.63 10.35
CA LYS A 448 11.67 -17.22 10.28
C LYS A 448 12.89 -16.32 10.05
N ALA A 449 14.00 -16.62 10.70
CA ALA A 449 15.23 -15.84 10.57
C ALA A 449 15.85 -15.95 9.17
N ALA A 450 15.68 -17.09 8.50
CA ALA A 450 16.08 -17.26 7.12
C ALA A 450 15.11 -16.59 6.14
N ALA A 451 13.79 -16.64 6.42
CA ALA A 451 12.76 -16.17 5.53
C ALA A 451 12.51 -14.65 5.60
N PHE A 452 12.66 -14.06 6.79
CA PHE A 452 12.25 -12.66 7.03
C PHE A 452 13.37 -11.84 7.68
N SER A 453 13.39 -10.55 7.36
CA SER A 453 14.07 -9.52 8.15
C SER A 453 13.07 -9.03 9.20
N ASP A 454 13.36 -9.34 10.46
CA ASP A 454 12.57 -8.87 11.57
C ASP A 454 12.75 -7.35 11.74
N VAL A 455 11.65 -6.61 11.76
CA VAL A 455 11.64 -5.15 11.91
C VAL A 455 11.61 -4.83 13.39
N VAL A 456 12.79 -4.75 13.98
CA VAL A 456 12.97 -4.44 15.40
C VAL A 456 12.99 -2.92 15.65
N PRO A 457 12.72 -2.46 16.89
CA PRO A 457 12.78 -1.04 17.22
C PRO A 457 14.12 -0.42 16.86
N GLN A 458 14.08 0.70 16.16
CA GLN A 458 15.25 1.50 15.80
C GLN A 458 15.30 2.74 16.67
N ILE A 459 16.47 3.09 17.19
CA ILE A 459 16.69 4.33 17.91
C ILE A 459 17.34 5.32 16.96
N TYR A 460 16.63 6.39 16.66
CA TYR A 460 17.13 7.48 15.84
C TYR A 460 17.70 8.58 16.72
N GLY A 461 19.01 8.67 16.80
CA GLY A 461 19.69 9.74 17.57
C GLY A 461 19.23 9.81 19.03
N THR A 462 18.98 11.03 19.51
CA THR A 462 18.43 11.29 20.87
C THR A 462 16.93 11.35 20.89
N THR A 463 16.24 10.94 19.90
CA THR A 463 14.87 11.19 19.83
C THR A 463 13.99 10.22 20.37
N PRO A 464 13.29 10.68 20.80
CA PRO A 464 12.26 10.61 21.68
C PRO A 464 11.12 9.83 21.09
N SER A 465 10.15 9.87 21.48
CA SER A 465 8.72 9.67 21.34
C SER A 465 8.25 8.38 20.68
N GLY A 466 9.06 7.53 20.16
CA GLY A 466 8.61 6.26 19.55
C GLY A 466 7.71 6.42 18.31
N VAL A 467 7.64 7.63 17.70
CA VAL A 467 6.90 7.89 16.46
C VAL A 467 7.28 6.91 15.37
N LEU A 468 8.55 6.57 15.32
CA LEU A 468 9.15 5.76 14.26
C LEU A 468 9.27 4.27 14.64
N GLN A 469 8.72 3.87 15.77
CA GLN A 469 8.83 2.51 16.32
C GLN A 469 7.47 1.85 16.50
N ASN A 470 6.43 2.45 15.97
CA ASN A 470 5.06 1.96 16.04
C ASN A 470 4.24 2.50 14.86
N ASN A 471 3.01 2.05 14.75
CA ASN A 471 2.07 2.51 13.73
C ASN A 471 1.03 3.52 14.27
N ARG A 472 1.38 4.30 15.29
CA ARG A 472 0.53 5.40 15.74
C ARG A 472 0.48 6.49 14.67
N ILE A 473 -0.72 6.91 14.32
CA ILE A 473 -0.92 8.06 13.44
C ILE A 473 -0.62 9.38 14.17
N TRP A 474 -0.27 10.39 13.40
CA TRP A 474 -0.03 11.74 13.88
C TRP A 474 -0.77 12.73 12.98
N ASP A 475 -1.71 13.45 13.55
CA ASP A 475 -2.43 14.48 12.81
C ASP A 475 -1.54 15.71 12.56
N VAL A 476 -1.60 16.24 11.34
CA VAL A 476 -0.98 17.54 11.03
C VAL A 476 -1.99 18.63 11.31
N GLY A 477 -1.81 19.27 12.45
CA GLY A 477 -2.64 20.39 12.88
C GLY A 477 -2.30 21.73 12.22
N PRO A 478 -3.00 22.80 12.60
CA PRO A 478 -2.72 24.15 12.09
C PRO A 478 -1.25 24.55 12.26
N GLY A 479 -0.66 25.12 11.21
CA GLY A 479 0.74 25.54 11.21
C GLY A 479 1.75 24.40 11.02
N GLY A 480 1.28 23.19 10.69
CA GLY A 480 2.14 22.05 10.41
C GLY A 480 2.64 21.31 11.67
N PHE A 481 2.15 21.65 12.85
CA PHE A 481 2.46 20.87 14.05
C PHE A 481 1.77 19.53 14.01
N VAL A 482 2.51 18.47 14.28
CA VAL A 482 1.93 17.14 14.43
C VAL A 482 1.50 16.90 15.86
N ILE A 483 0.31 16.32 15.99
CA ILE A 483 -0.32 15.97 17.25
C ILE A 483 -0.56 14.46 17.23
N PRO A 484 -0.11 13.71 18.25
CA PRO A 484 -0.35 12.28 18.29
C PRO A 484 -1.85 11.99 18.39
N ASP A 485 -2.31 11.08 17.55
CA ASP A 485 -3.67 10.55 17.62
C ASP A 485 -3.93 9.91 19.00
N PRO A 486 -5.15 10.01 19.55
CA PRO A 486 -5.51 9.37 20.81
C PRO A 486 -5.38 7.84 20.77
N VAL A 487 -5.49 7.21 19.59
CA VAL A 487 -5.25 5.77 19.45
C VAL A 487 -3.75 5.50 19.54
N SER A 488 -3.38 4.73 20.56
CA SER A 488 -2.00 4.27 20.67
C SER A 488 -1.69 3.26 19.56
N GLY A 489 -0.57 3.44 18.89
CA GLY A 489 -0.09 2.47 17.93
C GLY A 489 0.39 1.18 18.60
N TYR A 490 0.64 0.17 17.80
CA TYR A 490 1.31 -1.06 18.22
C TYR A 490 2.82 -0.89 17.99
N PRO A 491 3.66 -1.26 18.96
CA PRO A 491 5.11 -1.17 18.78
C PRO A 491 5.63 -2.29 17.90
N THR A 492 6.75 -2.04 17.21
CA THR A 492 7.57 -3.12 16.66
C THR A 492 8.27 -3.87 17.80
N THR A 493 8.34 -5.18 17.69
CA THR A 493 8.99 -6.05 18.68
C THR A 493 9.79 -7.15 17.99
N THR A 494 10.67 -7.83 18.73
CA THR A 494 11.36 -9.01 18.17
C THR A 494 10.36 -10.12 17.87
N GLY A 495 10.44 -10.68 16.69
CA GLY A 495 9.52 -11.69 16.19
C GLY A 495 8.25 -11.10 15.61
N TYR A 496 7.13 -11.81 15.74
CA TYR A 496 5.85 -11.30 15.23
C TYR A 496 5.35 -10.11 16.05
N ASP A 497 4.88 -9.07 15.37
CA ASP A 497 4.17 -7.94 15.97
C ASP A 497 2.96 -7.47 15.13
N LEU A 498 2.13 -6.58 15.69
CA LEU A 498 0.92 -6.05 15.04
C LEU A 498 1.19 -4.83 14.15
N THR A 499 2.43 -4.58 13.80
CA THR A 499 2.86 -3.44 13.01
C THR A 499 3.51 -3.88 11.71
N THR A 500 4.34 -4.93 11.74
CA THR A 500 5.09 -5.44 10.60
C THR A 500 4.97 -6.95 10.39
N GLY A 501 4.14 -7.64 11.20
CA GLY A 501 3.98 -9.08 11.12
C GLY A 501 5.28 -9.81 11.47
N TRP A 502 5.69 -10.77 10.63
CA TRP A 502 6.98 -11.45 10.72
C TRP A 502 8.15 -10.62 10.17
N GLY A 503 7.90 -9.36 9.73
CA GLY A 503 8.87 -8.52 9.05
C GLY A 503 8.84 -8.67 7.54
N SER A 504 9.91 -8.22 6.86
CA SER A 504 9.98 -8.22 5.41
C SER A 504 10.63 -9.50 4.85
N PRO A 505 10.06 -10.12 3.80
CA PRO A 505 10.65 -11.27 3.11
C PRO A 505 12.08 -11.01 2.63
N LYS A 506 13.04 -11.81 3.07
CA LYS A 506 14.37 -11.94 2.45
C LYS A 506 14.21 -12.83 1.24
N ALA A 507 14.12 -12.30 0.03
CA ALA A 507 13.66 -13.07 -1.12
C ALA A 507 14.36 -14.43 -1.31
N PRO A 508 15.68 -14.59 -1.24
CA PRO A 508 16.31 -15.90 -1.40
C PRO A 508 15.90 -16.90 -0.33
N GLY A 509 15.90 -16.46 0.93
CA GLY A 509 15.53 -17.31 2.07
C GLY A 509 14.03 -17.62 2.06
N TYR A 510 13.19 -16.61 1.84
CA TYR A 510 11.75 -16.75 1.72
C TYR A 510 11.36 -17.77 0.63
N ILE A 511 11.88 -17.59 -0.58
CA ILE A 511 11.63 -18.52 -1.69
C ILE A 511 12.08 -19.94 -1.32
N THR A 512 13.29 -20.09 -0.75
CA THR A 512 13.83 -21.39 -0.33
C THR A 512 12.93 -22.07 0.70
N GLN A 513 12.48 -21.33 1.71
CA GLN A 513 11.59 -21.86 2.75
C GLN A 513 10.22 -22.26 2.15
N LEU A 514 9.65 -21.44 1.27
CA LEU A 514 8.39 -21.76 0.60
C LEU A 514 8.52 -22.97 -0.34
N VAL A 515 9.63 -23.11 -1.05
CA VAL A 515 9.90 -24.33 -1.85
C VAL A 515 10.06 -25.54 -0.95
N GLY A 516 10.66 -25.40 0.23
CA GLY A 516 10.78 -26.47 1.22
C GLY A 516 9.47 -26.92 1.84
N ALA A 517 8.47 -26.03 1.92
CA ALA A 517 7.18 -26.31 2.53
C ALA A 517 6.43 -27.45 1.80
N LYS A 518 5.68 -28.25 2.63
CA LYS A 518 4.87 -29.40 2.13
C LYS A 518 3.62 -28.92 1.41
#